data_c03f15bc135f13d8534775a023b99248
#
_entry.id   c03f15bc135f13d8534775a023b99248
#
_cell.length_a   1.000
_cell.length_b   1.000
_cell.length_c   1.000
_cell.angle_alpha   90.00
_cell.angle_beta   90.00
_cell.angle_gamma   90.00
#
_symmetry.space_group_name_H-M   'P 1'
#
loop_
_entity.id
_entity.type
_entity.pdbx_description
1 polymer ?
#
loop_
_entity_poly.entity_id
_entity_poly.type
_entity_poly.pdbx_seq_one_letter_code
_entity_poly.pdbx_strand_id
1 'polypeptide(L)'
;MEVYSLFQDLDLKFYHWEKGVYEAHKHNFFEFVYILKGQGIQTINNKPYAYKKGDFFLLIPNDVHHFEVSEATDFHVLLFNKIYFNRENIKQDKLIDFSMIFKHLEFILLNAGYIKQPIFTDSSERAVMALLMNHMQSEYENKNIFFETIIQNTVVHILCLTARKIREEVLGEFLNNGADSNITEVIFYIQDNIYDNEKIKVSNLASRFNKSRNLFGLYFKSNTGFTAKEYILNYKCNLVKNKLLYTNHSIGEIAYSLGFTDENHLNKFLKARLGMTASAFRKIN
;
A
#
# COMPACT_ATOMS: atom_id res chain seq x y z
N MET A 1 -19.28 -10.34 -11.37
CA MET A 1 -18.87 -9.27 -10.44
C MET A 1 -18.24 -8.18 -11.28
N GLU A 2 -18.72 -6.95 -11.14
CA GLU A 2 -18.23 -5.81 -11.90
C GLU A 2 -16.82 -5.43 -11.46
N VAL A 3 -16.02 -4.94 -12.43
CA VAL A 3 -14.67 -4.42 -12.22
C VAL A 3 -14.65 -2.96 -12.67
N TYR A 4 -14.46 -2.06 -11.72
CA TYR A 4 -14.38 -0.64 -12.03
C TYR A 4 -12.94 -0.23 -12.36
N SER A 5 -12.82 0.68 -13.34
CA SER A 5 -11.54 1.29 -13.73
C SER A 5 -11.63 2.80 -13.61
N LEU A 6 -10.56 3.41 -13.17
CA LEU A 6 -10.48 4.86 -13.04
C LEU A 6 -10.03 5.47 -14.37
N PHE A 7 -10.84 6.38 -14.93
CA PHE A 7 -10.54 7.09 -16.18
C PHE A 7 -9.58 8.28 -15.97
N GLN A 8 -9.53 8.80 -14.76
CA GLN A 8 -8.62 9.88 -14.34
C GLN A 8 -7.59 9.31 -13.37
N ASP A 9 -6.44 9.96 -13.27
CA ASP A 9 -5.38 9.49 -12.38
C ASP A 9 -5.72 9.68 -10.90
N LEU A 10 -6.60 10.65 -10.60
CA LEU A 10 -7.18 10.94 -9.28
C LEU A 10 -8.60 11.45 -9.46
N ASP A 11 -9.51 11.03 -8.59
CA ASP A 11 -10.88 11.50 -8.53
C ASP A 11 -11.34 11.62 -7.06
N LEU A 12 -12.19 12.59 -6.79
CA LEU A 12 -12.84 12.79 -5.50
C LEU A 12 -14.33 12.69 -5.70
N LYS A 13 -14.98 11.81 -4.95
CA LYS A 13 -16.42 11.60 -5.01
C LYS A 13 -17.05 11.77 -3.65
N PHE A 14 -18.27 12.28 -3.67
CA PHE A 14 -19.09 12.51 -2.49
C PHE A 14 -20.41 11.77 -2.71
N TYR A 15 -20.68 10.78 -1.84
CA TYR A 15 -21.87 9.95 -1.95
C TYR A 15 -22.76 10.16 -0.75
N HIS A 16 -24.06 10.17 -1.00
CA HIS A 16 -25.10 10.01 0.00
C HIS A 16 -25.83 8.71 -0.29
N TRP A 17 -25.78 7.77 0.62
CA TRP A 17 -26.47 6.49 0.48
C TRP A 17 -27.48 6.29 1.58
N GLU A 18 -28.70 5.98 1.16
CA GLU A 18 -29.80 5.62 2.05
C GLU A 18 -29.58 4.22 2.64
N LYS A 19 -30.37 3.88 3.68
CA LYS A 19 -30.35 2.54 4.27
C LYS A 19 -30.59 1.46 3.21
N GLY A 20 -29.68 0.49 3.14
CA GLY A 20 -29.76 -0.59 2.14
C GLY A 20 -28.48 -1.39 2.02
N VAL A 21 -28.51 -2.40 1.17
CA VAL A 21 -27.35 -3.22 0.81
C VAL A 21 -26.91 -2.85 -0.61
N TYR A 22 -25.64 -2.50 -0.75
CA TYR A 22 -25.03 -2.11 -2.01
C TYR A 22 -24.21 -3.26 -2.58
N GLU A 23 -24.25 -3.45 -3.90
CA GLU A 23 -23.67 -4.62 -4.55
C GLU A 23 -22.15 -4.71 -4.40
N ALA A 24 -21.67 -5.95 -4.24
CA ALA A 24 -20.26 -6.24 -4.16
C ALA A 24 -19.56 -6.01 -5.50
N HIS A 25 -18.48 -5.29 -5.48
CA HIS A 25 -17.64 -5.01 -6.64
C HIS A 25 -16.15 -5.01 -6.29
N LYS A 26 -15.31 -4.85 -7.30
CA LYS A 26 -13.87 -4.64 -7.17
C LYS A 26 -13.38 -3.60 -8.17
N HIS A 27 -12.20 -3.07 -7.93
CA HIS A 27 -11.57 -2.05 -8.79
C HIS A 27 -10.06 -2.28 -8.93
N ASN A 28 -9.43 -1.60 -9.89
CA ASN A 28 -7.98 -1.70 -10.16
C ASN A 28 -7.17 -0.49 -9.66
N PHE A 29 -7.74 0.33 -8.80
CA PHE A 29 -7.15 1.54 -8.23
C PHE A 29 -7.19 1.49 -6.69
N PHE A 30 -6.57 2.48 -6.04
CA PHE A 30 -6.68 2.70 -4.59
C PHE A 30 -7.91 3.53 -4.29
N GLU A 31 -8.60 3.17 -3.22
CA GLU A 31 -9.77 3.90 -2.73
C GLU A 31 -9.63 4.15 -1.24
N PHE A 32 -9.67 5.43 -0.86
CA PHE A 32 -9.86 5.83 0.53
C PHE A 32 -11.29 6.25 0.75
N VAL A 33 -11.94 5.66 1.75
CA VAL A 33 -13.31 5.98 2.13
C VAL A 33 -13.31 6.59 3.51
N TYR A 34 -13.78 7.82 3.61
CA TYR A 34 -14.00 8.52 4.87
C TYR A 34 -15.49 8.65 5.15
N ILE A 35 -15.92 8.25 6.35
CA ILE A 35 -17.33 8.30 6.78
C ILE A 35 -17.57 9.67 7.43
N LEU A 36 -18.25 10.57 6.70
CA LEU A 36 -18.61 11.90 7.20
C LEU A 36 -19.78 11.83 8.18
N LYS A 37 -20.76 10.94 7.90
CA LYS A 37 -21.97 10.75 8.70
C LYS A 37 -22.52 9.33 8.47
N GLY A 38 -23.32 8.82 9.43
CA GLY A 38 -24.00 7.54 9.32
C GLY A 38 -23.22 6.38 9.93
N GLN A 39 -23.78 5.18 9.76
CA GLN A 39 -23.21 3.92 10.27
C GLN A 39 -23.71 2.72 9.48
N GLY A 40 -22.95 1.63 9.54
CA GLY A 40 -23.27 0.39 8.86
C GLY A 40 -22.14 -0.62 8.94
N ILE A 41 -22.07 -1.51 7.95
CA ILE A 41 -21.01 -2.52 7.81
C ILE A 41 -20.39 -2.37 6.42
N GLN A 42 -19.07 -2.28 6.37
CA GLN A 42 -18.30 -2.45 5.15
C GLN A 42 -17.66 -3.84 5.16
N THR A 43 -17.97 -4.66 4.17
CA THR A 43 -17.34 -5.97 4.00
C THR A 43 -16.20 -5.84 2.98
N ILE A 44 -14.99 -6.25 3.36
CA ILE A 44 -13.79 -6.24 2.50
C ILE A 44 -13.22 -7.65 2.48
N ASN A 45 -13.11 -8.27 1.28
CA ASN A 45 -12.60 -9.63 1.11
C ASN A 45 -13.25 -10.64 2.08
N ASN A 46 -14.59 -10.61 2.17
CA ASN A 46 -15.43 -11.43 3.06
C ASN A 46 -15.23 -11.17 4.57
N LYS A 47 -14.56 -10.09 4.96
CA LYS A 47 -14.44 -9.69 6.37
C LYS A 47 -15.33 -8.47 6.64
N PRO A 48 -16.33 -8.56 7.53
CA PRO A 48 -17.17 -7.44 7.88
C PRO A 48 -16.49 -6.52 8.89
N TYR A 49 -16.64 -5.21 8.68
CA TYR A 49 -16.16 -4.15 9.55
C TYR A 49 -17.30 -3.16 9.81
N ALA A 50 -17.71 -3.04 11.06
CA ALA A 50 -18.65 -2.00 11.44
C ALA A 50 -18.01 -0.62 11.25
N TYR A 51 -18.78 0.31 10.69
CA TYR A 51 -18.32 1.70 10.50
C TYR A 51 -19.27 2.71 11.14
N LYS A 52 -18.72 3.84 11.47
CA LYS A 52 -19.41 5.03 11.99
C LYS A 52 -18.71 6.30 11.55
N LYS A 53 -19.34 7.45 11.81
CA LYS A 53 -18.74 8.77 11.57
C LYS A 53 -17.29 8.84 12.05
N GLY A 54 -16.41 9.36 11.18
CA GLY A 54 -14.98 9.55 11.42
C GLY A 54 -14.11 8.35 11.10
N ASP A 55 -14.71 7.23 10.71
CA ASP A 55 -13.95 6.05 10.28
C ASP A 55 -13.36 6.25 8.89
N PHE A 56 -12.19 5.66 8.68
CA PHE A 56 -11.42 5.78 7.46
C PHE A 56 -10.94 4.40 7.01
N PHE A 57 -11.26 4.06 5.76
CA PHE A 57 -10.92 2.77 5.15
C PHE A 57 -9.98 2.95 3.98
N LEU A 58 -9.14 1.98 3.76
CA LEU A 58 -8.34 1.84 2.55
C LEU A 58 -8.69 0.53 1.86
N LEU A 59 -9.07 0.64 0.60
CA LEU A 59 -9.23 -0.47 -0.31
C LEU A 59 -8.09 -0.42 -1.33
N ILE A 60 -7.42 -1.53 -1.48
CA ILE A 60 -6.35 -1.67 -2.46
C ILE A 60 -6.87 -2.31 -3.74
N PRO A 61 -6.14 -2.19 -4.87
CA PRO A 61 -6.56 -2.82 -6.11
C PRO A 61 -6.87 -4.32 -5.95
N ASN A 62 -7.99 -4.74 -6.52
CA ASN A 62 -8.58 -6.08 -6.47
C ASN A 62 -9.26 -6.48 -5.14
N ASP A 63 -9.34 -5.61 -4.14
CA ASP A 63 -10.22 -5.86 -3.00
C ASP A 63 -11.67 -5.96 -3.47
N VAL A 64 -12.36 -7.00 -3.01
CA VAL A 64 -13.81 -7.17 -3.20
C VAL A 64 -14.51 -6.57 -2.01
N HIS A 65 -15.39 -5.60 -2.25
CA HIS A 65 -16.04 -4.92 -1.15
C HIS A 65 -17.50 -4.52 -1.45
N HIS A 66 -18.28 -4.34 -0.39
CA HIS A 66 -19.63 -3.79 -0.43
C HIS A 66 -19.99 -3.12 0.90
N PHE A 67 -21.08 -2.36 0.88
CA PHE A 67 -21.61 -1.70 2.06
C PHE A 67 -23.03 -2.18 2.39
N GLU A 68 -23.28 -2.38 3.67
CA GLU A 68 -24.60 -2.53 4.26
C GLU A 68 -24.85 -1.28 5.12
N VAL A 69 -25.64 -0.34 4.60
CA VAL A 69 -25.92 0.94 5.23
C VAL A 69 -27.07 0.76 6.22
N SER A 70 -26.80 0.90 7.51
CA SER A 70 -27.81 0.79 8.58
C SER A 70 -28.51 2.12 8.86
N GLU A 71 -27.78 3.23 8.67
CA GLU A 71 -28.26 4.60 8.79
C GLU A 71 -27.70 5.42 7.63
N ALA A 72 -28.51 6.32 7.05
CA ALA A 72 -28.10 7.13 5.91
C ALA A 72 -26.69 7.71 6.09
N THR A 73 -25.83 7.39 5.13
CA THR A 73 -24.38 7.60 5.25
C THR A 73 -23.86 8.54 4.16
N ASP A 74 -23.08 9.52 4.58
CA ASP A 74 -22.32 10.42 3.70
C ASP A 74 -20.87 9.97 3.66
N PHE A 75 -20.38 9.74 2.42
CA PHE A 75 -19.02 9.27 2.14
C PHE A 75 -18.20 10.32 1.40
N HIS A 76 -16.97 10.56 1.83
CA HIS A 76 -15.95 11.16 1.01
C HIS A 76 -15.02 10.07 0.50
N VAL A 77 -14.92 9.95 -0.81
CA VAL A 77 -14.16 8.88 -1.46
C VAL A 77 -13.07 9.49 -2.31
N LEU A 78 -11.82 9.15 -2.01
CA LEU A 78 -10.66 9.53 -2.80
C LEU A 78 -10.21 8.29 -3.59
N LEU A 79 -10.26 8.41 -4.91
CA LEU A 79 -9.83 7.40 -5.87
C LEU A 79 -8.53 7.82 -6.53
N PHE A 80 -7.53 6.97 -6.59
CA PHE A 80 -6.32 7.29 -7.34
C PHE A 80 -5.61 6.01 -7.81
N ASN A 81 -4.88 6.15 -8.89
CA ASN A 81 -4.01 5.10 -9.38
C ASN A 81 -2.53 5.48 -9.20
N LYS A 82 -1.64 4.50 -9.36
CA LYS A 82 -0.19 4.74 -9.25
C LYS A 82 0.33 5.76 -10.26
N ILE A 83 -0.33 5.90 -11.41
CA ILE A 83 0.08 6.80 -12.50
C ILE A 83 -0.05 8.26 -12.08
N TYR A 84 -0.97 8.57 -11.16
CA TYR A 84 -1.14 9.91 -10.62
C TYR A 84 0.18 10.55 -10.13
N PHE A 85 1.05 9.74 -9.53
CA PHE A 85 2.35 10.19 -9.02
C PHE A 85 3.48 10.08 -10.06
N ASN A 86 3.22 9.52 -11.25
CA ASN A 86 4.24 9.23 -12.26
C ASN A 86 4.22 10.22 -13.44
N ARG A 87 3.55 11.35 -13.30
CA ARG A 87 3.47 12.35 -14.37
C ARG A 87 4.85 12.96 -14.65
N GLU A 88 5.49 12.54 -15.73
CA GLU A 88 6.64 13.24 -16.36
C GLU A 88 6.33 14.72 -16.70
N ASN A 89 5.05 15.11 -16.64
CA ASN A 89 4.54 16.45 -16.96
C ASN A 89 4.61 17.45 -15.81
N ILE A 90 5.06 17.10 -14.63
CA ILE A 90 5.43 18.06 -13.60
C ILE A 90 6.82 18.61 -13.96
N LYS A 91 6.87 19.27 -15.11
CA LYS A 91 8.00 20.12 -15.46
C LYS A 91 8.02 21.24 -14.43
N GLN A 92 9.07 21.25 -13.63
CA GLN A 92 9.61 22.41 -12.92
C GLN A 92 9.46 22.55 -11.41
N ASP A 93 8.76 21.73 -10.65
CA ASP A 93 8.95 21.82 -9.20
C ASP A 93 9.45 20.50 -8.60
N LYS A 94 10.78 20.42 -8.46
CA LYS A 94 11.50 19.30 -7.80
C LYS A 94 11.31 19.25 -6.28
N LEU A 95 10.25 19.84 -5.74
CA LEU A 95 10.01 19.94 -4.30
C LEU A 95 9.49 18.63 -3.66
N ILE A 96 8.88 17.74 -4.45
CA ILE A 96 8.36 16.47 -3.93
C ILE A 96 9.11 15.32 -4.60
N ASP A 97 9.81 14.51 -3.80
CA ASP A 97 10.40 13.26 -4.28
C ASP A 97 9.32 12.17 -4.37
N PHE A 98 8.69 12.07 -5.54
CA PHE A 98 7.68 11.05 -5.83
C PHE A 98 8.19 9.61 -5.67
N SER A 99 9.51 9.38 -5.70
CA SER A 99 10.08 8.04 -5.46
C SER A 99 9.74 7.52 -4.08
N MET A 100 9.63 8.41 -3.08
CA MET A 100 9.22 8.05 -1.72
C MET A 100 7.75 7.65 -1.65
N ILE A 101 6.87 8.31 -2.41
CA ILE A 101 5.44 7.99 -2.45
C ILE A 101 5.22 6.58 -3.03
N PHE A 102 5.94 6.24 -4.11
CA PHE A 102 5.91 4.88 -4.65
C PHE A 102 6.33 3.83 -3.63
N LYS A 103 7.37 4.11 -2.84
CA LYS A 103 7.78 3.21 -1.76
C LYS A 103 6.70 3.02 -0.71
N HIS A 104 5.98 4.08 -0.33
CA HIS A 104 4.85 3.99 0.61
C HIS A 104 3.70 3.15 0.03
N LEU A 105 3.32 3.36 -1.24
CA LEU A 105 2.30 2.56 -1.90
C LEU A 105 2.72 1.08 -2.02
N GLU A 106 3.96 0.82 -2.40
CA GLU A 106 4.51 -0.54 -2.44
C GLU A 106 4.50 -1.17 -1.04
N PHE A 107 4.89 -0.43 -0.01
CA PHE A 107 4.84 -0.89 1.38
C PHE A 107 3.40 -1.24 1.80
N ILE A 108 2.42 -0.38 1.50
CA ILE A 108 1.00 -0.62 1.79
C ILE A 108 0.52 -1.90 1.09
N LEU A 109 0.78 -2.05 -0.22
CA LEU A 109 0.39 -3.23 -0.98
C LEU A 109 1.02 -4.53 -0.46
N LEU A 110 2.30 -4.48 -0.07
CA LEU A 110 3.02 -5.65 0.42
C LEU A 110 2.59 -6.07 1.83
N ASN A 111 2.07 -5.14 2.61
CA ASN A 111 1.63 -5.37 3.98
C ASN A 111 0.09 -5.30 4.12
N ALA A 112 -0.63 -5.44 3.01
CA ALA A 112 -2.09 -5.38 2.99
C ALA A 112 -2.77 -6.35 3.95
N GLY A 113 -2.18 -7.53 4.17
CA GLY A 113 -2.69 -8.52 5.13
C GLY A 113 -2.69 -8.08 6.59
N TYR A 114 -1.92 -7.05 6.94
CA TYR A 114 -1.85 -6.45 8.28
C TYR A 114 -2.75 -5.22 8.43
N ILE A 115 -3.43 -4.78 7.37
CA ILE A 115 -4.32 -3.63 7.45
C ILE A 115 -5.53 -3.99 8.30
N LYS A 116 -5.64 -3.35 9.46
CA LYS A 116 -6.85 -3.38 10.27
C LYS A 116 -7.78 -2.27 9.81
N GLN A 117 -9.05 -2.57 9.73
CA GLN A 117 -10.08 -1.63 9.30
C GLN A 117 -11.08 -1.39 10.46
N PRO A 118 -11.54 -0.16 10.67
CA PRO A 118 -11.05 1.09 10.08
C PRO A 118 -9.61 1.40 10.52
N ILE A 119 -8.83 2.11 9.66
CA ILE A 119 -7.38 2.28 9.84
C ILE A 119 -7.05 3.12 11.08
N PHE A 120 -7.73 4.25 11.25
CA PHE A 120 -7.48 5.19 12.34
C PHE A 120 -8.54 5.04 13.41
N THR A 121 -8.15 4.59 14.59
CA THR A 121 -9.07 4.33 15.72
C THR A 121 -8.93 5.35 16.83
N ASP A 122 -7.77 5.98 16.96
CA ASP A 122 -7.51 7.04 17.94
C ASP A 122 -8.22 8.35 17.57
N SER A 123 -8.70 9.07 18.58
CA SER A 123 -9.46 10.31 18.37
C SER A 123 -8.64 11.43 17.73
N SER A 124 -7.36 11.51 18.04
CA SER A 124 -6.46 12.52 17.46
C SER A 124 -6.15 12.21 16.01
N GLU A 125 -5.90 10.93 15.66
CA GLU A 125 -5.72 10.49 14.28
C GLU A 125 -6.98 10.76 13.44
N ARG A 126 -8.17 10.43 13.97
CA ARG A 126 -9.46 10.71 13.32
C ARG A 126 -9.68 12.21 13.08
N ALA A 127 -9.31 13.05 14.03
CA ALA A 127 -9.42 14.51 13.87
C ALA A 127 -8.53 15.03 12.74
N VAL A 128 -7.29 14.51 12.63
CA VAL A 128 -6.38 14.86 11.53
C VAL A 128 -6.96 14.39 10.20
N MET A 129 -7.46 13.15 10.10
CA MET A 129 -8.06 12.64 8.87
C MET A 129 -9.29 13.43 8.45
N ALA A 130 -10.15 13.79 9.40
CA ALA A 130 -11.32 14.64 9.16
C ALA A 130 -10.92 16.02 8.57
N LEU A 131 -9.89 16.65 9.14
CA LEU A 131 -9.35 17.91 8.66
C LEU A 131 -8.82 17.79 7.23
N LEU A 132 -8.02 16.77 6.94
CA LEU A 132 -7.43 16.53 5.61
C LEU A 132 -8.52 16.28 4.57
N MET A 133 -9.51 15.44 4.86
CA MET A 133 -10.58 15.10 3.93
C MET A 133 -11.51 16.32 3.66
N ASN A 134 -11.87 17.07 4.69
CA ASN A 134 -12.69 18.28 4.53
C ASN A 134 -11.94 19.38 3.78
N HIS A 135 -10.64 19.56 4.04
CA HIS A 135 -9.82 20.53 3.31
C HIS A 135 -9.72 20.13 1.83
N MET A 136 -9.48 18.86 1.55
CA MET A 136 -9.40 18.34 0.18
C MET A 136 -10.72 18.52 -0.58
N GLN A 137 -11.87 18.31 0.07
CA GLN A 137 -13.18 18.61 -0.51
C GLN A 137 -13.30 20.09 -0.88
N SER A 138 -12.97 20.99 0.06
CA SER A 138 -13.04 22.43 -0.16
C SER A 138 -12.19 22.89 -1.34
N GLU A 139 -10.97 22.37 -1.46
CA GLU A 139 -10.08 22.66 -2.59
C GLU A 139 -10.64 22.12 -3.91
N TYR A 140 -11.20 20.92 -3.90
CA TYR A 140 -11.78 20.29 -5.09
C TYR A 140 -13.02 21.02 -5.61
N GLU A 141 -13.87 21.51 -4.70
CA GLU A 141 -15.09 22.26 -5.05
C GLU A 141 -14.79 23.69 -5.53
N ASN A 142 -13.90 24.39 -4.84
CA ASN A 142 -13.63 25.81 -5.11
C ASN A 142 -12.61 26.03 -6.23
N LYS A 143 -11.71 25.07 -6.47
CA LYS A 143 -10.65 25.11 -7.51
C LYS A 143 -9.85 26.41 -7.50
N ASN A 144 -9.49 26.89 -6.29
CA ASN A 144 -8.65 28.06 -6.12
C ASN A 144 -7.27 27.86 -6.75
N ILE A 145 -6.49 28.93 -6.89
CA ILE A 145 -5.12 28.84 -7.39
C ILE A 145 -4.32 27.82 -6.56
N PHE A 146 -3.58 26.93 -7.23
CA PHE A 146 -2.80 25.81 -6.63
C PHE A 146 -3.63 24.65 -6.03
N PHE A 147 -4.94 24.58 -6.24
CA PHE A 147 -5.78 23.52 -5.67
C PHE A 147 -5.27 22.10 -6.00
N GLU A 148 -4.81 21.86 -7.24
CA GLU A 148 -4.25 20.55 -7.63
C GLU A 148 -3.01 20.19 -6.80
N THR A 149 -2.12 21.15 -6.57
CA THR A 149 -0.93 20.96 -5.75
C THR A 149 -1.29 20.70 -4.28
N ILE A 150 -2.29 21.40 -3.76
CA ILE A 150 -2.79 21.23 -2.39
C ILE A 150 -3.40 19.83 -2.23
N ILE A 151 -4.27 19.42 -3.16
CA ILE A 151 -4.86 18.06 -3.16
C ILE A 151 -3.75 17.00 -3.21
N GLN A 152 -2.77 17.15 -4.10
CA GLN A 152 -1.66 16.23 -4.24
C GLN A 152 -0.85 16.08 -2.94
N ASN A 153 -0.49 17.19 -2.29
CA ASN A 153 0.21 17.17 -1.01
C ASN A 153 -0.64 16.53 0.09
N THR A 154 -1.94 16.75 0.08
CA THR A 154 -2.88 16.15 1.04
C THR A 154 -2.95 14.63 0.85
N VAL A 155 -3.02 14.15 -0.39
CA VAL A 155 -2.97 12.70 -0.69
C VAL A 155 -1.66 12.08 -0.20
N VAL A 156 -0.52 12.76 -0.44
CA VAL A 156 0.79 12.31 0.07
C VAL A 156 0.78 12.21 1.59
N HIS A 157 0.22 13.20 2.27
CA HIS A 157 0.13 13.21 3.73
C HIS A 157 -0.72 12.03 4.24
N ILE A 158 -1.90 11.79 3.64
CA ILE A 158 -2.76 10.64 3.96
C ILE A 158 -2.00 9.32 3.77
N LEU A 159 -1.28 9.16 2.66
CA LEU A 159 -0.47 7.96 2.39
C LEU A 159 0.64 7.74 3.42
N CYS A 160 1.33 8.81 3.83
CA CYS A 160 2.36 8.72 4.86
C CYS A 160 1.78 8.30 6.21
N LEU A 161 0.63 8.86 6.62
CA LEU A 161 -0.04 8.48 7.86
C LEU A 161 -0.51 7.02 7.80
N THR A 162 -1.09 6.61 6.68
CA THR A 162 -1.54 5.23 6.45
C THR A 162 -0.38 4.23 6.49
N ALA A 163 0.73 4.53 5.79
CA ALA A 163 1.92 3.68 5.80
C ALA A 163 2.53 3.55 7.20
N ARG A 164 2.57 4.65 7.97
CA ARG A 164 3.01 4.65 9.36
C ARG A 164 2.13 3.75 10.21
N LYS A 165 0.81 3.86 10.08
CA LYS A 165 -0.14 3.05 10.84
C LYS A 165 0.01 1.55 10.54
N ILE A 166 0.13 1.19 9.27
CA ILE A 166 0.37 -0.20 8.85
C ILE A 166 1.70 -0.71 9.43
N ARG A 167 2.74 0.14 9.47
CA ARG A 167 4.03 -0.23 10.09
C ARG A 167 3.89 -0.53 11.58
N GLU A 168 3.09 0.24 12.30
CA GLU A 168 2.77 0.01 13.72
C GLU A 168 1.99 -1.31 13.91
N GLU A 169 1.02 -1.62 13.04
CA GLU A 169 0.28 -2.87 13.08
C GLU A 169 1.16 -4.09 12.79
N VAL A 170 2.04 -3.99 11.78
CA VAL A 170 3.04 -5.04 11.48
C VAL A 170 3.94 -5.28 12.70
N LEU A 171 4.43 -4.21 13.33
CA LEU A 171 5.24 -4.30 14.54
C LEU A 171 4.48 -5.00 15.68
N GLY A 172 3.24 -4.56 15.92
CA GLY A 172 2.37 -5.16 16.97
C GLY A 172 2.14 -6.65 16.75
N GLU A 173 1.92 -7.09 15.51
CA GLU A 173 1.72 -8.50 15.17
C GLU A 173 2.96 -9.34 15.49
N PHE A 174 4.17 -8.86 15.13
CA PHE A 174 5.41 -9.56 15.45
C PHE A 174 5.64 -9.67 16.97
N LEU A 175 5.42 -8.59 17.70
CA LEU A 175 5.58 -8.58 19.16
C LEU A 175 4.57 -9.50 19.87
N ASN A 176 3.32 -9.50 19.43
CA ASN A 176 2.28 -10.38 19.98
C ASN A 176 2.56 -11.86 19.74
N ASN A 177 3.27 -12.19 18.65
CA ASN A 177 3.72 -13.55 18.37
C ASN A 177 5.02 -13.94 19.08
N GLY A 178 5.49 -13.13 20.04
CA GLY A 178 6.67 -13.41 20.85
C GLY A 178 8.01 -13.16 20.15
N ALA A 179 8.01 -12.45 19.03
CA ALA A 179 9.24 -12.06 18.36
C ALA A 179 10.00 -10.99 19.16
N ASP A 180 11.32 -11.04 19.12
CA ASP A 180 12.18 -10.00 19.67
C ASP A 180 11.94 -8.66 18.93
N SER A 181 11.78 -7.56 19.66
CA SER A 181 11.59 -6.21 19.08
C SER A 181 12.67 -5.84 18.05
N ASN A 182 13.89 -6.34 18.22
CA ASN A 182 14.97 -6.08 17.28
C ASN A 182 14.76 -6.73 15.90
N ILE A 183 13.94 -7.80 15.78
CA ILE A 183 13.68 -8.42 14.47
C ILE A 183 12.88 -7.49 13.54
N THR A 184 12.01 -6.67 14.11
CA THR A 184 11.24 -5.70 13.32
C THR A 184 12.14 -4.62 12.72
N GLU A 185 13.17 -4.19 13.44
CA GLU A 185 14.17 -3.27 12.88
C GLU A 185 14.91 -3.89 11.70
N VAL A 186 15.25 -5.19 11.80
CA VAL A 186 15.88 -5.94 10.70
C VAL A 186 14.94 -6.01 9.49
N ILE A 187 13.67 -6.35 9.72
CA ILE A 187 12.66 -6.47 8.67
C ILE A 187 12.46 -5.13 7.97
N PHE A 188 12.25 -4.07 8.72
CA PHE A 188 12.06 -2.73 8.15
C PHE A 188 13.31 -2.24 7.42
N TYR A 189 14.50 -2.51 7.96
CA TYR A 189 15.74 -2.18 7.26
C TYR A 189 15.85 -2.90 5.91
N ILE A 190 15.47 -4.19 5.84
CA ILE A 190 15.43 -4.94 4.58
C ILE A 190 14.43 -4.31 3.61
N GLN A 191 13.22 -4.00 4.07
CA GLN A 191 12.17 -3.40 3.23
C GLN A 191 12.57 -2.01 2.72
N ASP A 192 13.10 -1.15 3.58
CA ASP A 192 13.54 0.21 3.24
C ASP A 192 14.72 0.21 2.24
N ASN A 193 15.55 -0.83 2.27
CA ASN A 193 16.74 -0.96 1.41
C ASN A 193 16.63 -2.05 0.35
N ILE A 194 15.42 -2.53 0.03
CA ILE A 194 15.22 -3.69 -0.86
C ILE A 194 15.79 -3.50 -2.27
N TYR A 195 15.95 -2.27 -2.71
CA TYR A 195 16.51 -1.90 -4.00
C TYR A 195 18.05 -1.84 -4.02
N ASP A 196 18.69 -1.90 -2.85
CA ASP A 196 20.14 -1.91 -2.69
C ASP A 196 20.62 -3.32 -2.31
N ASN A 197 21.03 -4.10 -3.32
CA ASN A 197 21.46 -5.48 -3.13
C ASN A 197 22.63 -5.64 -2.14
N GLU A 198 23.52 -4.63 -2.06
CA GLU A 198 24.65 -4.70 -1.15
C GLU A 198 24.18 -4.54 0.31
N LYS A 199 23.30 -3.59 0.58
CA LYS A 199 22.78 -3.37 1.94
C LYS A 199 22.01 -4.56 2.47
N ILE A 200 21.28 -5.29 1.61
CA ILE A 200 20.48 -6.45 2.01
C ILE A 200 21.21 -7.79 1.89
N LYS A 201 22.50 -7.83 1.55
CA LYS A 201 23.29 -9.04 1.67
C LYS A 201 23.27 -9.56 3.10
N VAL A 202 23.06 -10.86 3.29
CA VAL A 202 22.99 -11.49 4.62
C VAL A 202 24.24 -11.21 5.47
N SER A 203 25.43 -11.15 4.84
CA SER A 203 26.67 -10.75 5.53
C SER A 203 26.62 -9.34 6.07
N ASN A 204 26.12 -8.39 5.26
CA ASN A 204 26.06 -6.98 5.62
C ASN A 204 24.96 -6.72 6.66
N LEU A 205 23.82 -7.43 6.54
CA LEU A 205 22.78 -7.43 7.58
C LEU A 205 23.32 -7.96 8.91
N ALA A 206 24.04 -9.07 8.90
CA ALA A 206 24.63 -9.64 10.10
C ALA A 206 25.60 -8.65 10.79
N SER A 207 26.50 -8.05 10.01
CA SER A 207 27.46 -7.02 10.51
C SER A 207 26.72 -5.80 11.07
N ARG A 208 25.70 -5.29 10.35
CA ARG A 208 24.93 -4.11 10.78
C ARG A 208 24.23 -4.32 12.13
N PHE A 209 23.69 -5.53 12.35
CA PHE A 209 23.00 -5.88 13.58
C PHE A 209 23.91 -6.60 14.60
N ASN A 210 25.21 -6.40 14.49
CA ASN A 210 26.24 -6.89 15.43
C ASN A 210 26.14 -8.40 15.72
N LYS A 211 25.87 -9.21 14.68
CA LYS A 211 25.79 -10.67 14.79
C LYS A 211 26.75 -11.34 13.81
N SER A 212 27.29 -12.51 14.18
CA SER A 212 27.96 -13.36 13.19
C SER A 212 26.94 -13.84 12.15
N ARG A 213 27.37 -14.18 10.94
CA ARG A 213 26.49 -14.64 9.85
C ARG A 213 25.61 -15.84 10.26
N ASN A 214 26.20 -16.79 10.98
CA ASN A 214 25.46 -17.98 11.45
C ASN A 214 24.44 -17.62 12.52
N LEU A 215 24.84 -16.81 13.51
CA LEU A 215 23.95 -16.36 14.57
C LEU A 215 22.79 -15.51 14.02
N PHE A 216 23.08 -14.62 13.05
CA PHE A 216 22.05 -13.84 12.37
C PHE A 216 21.04 -14.73 11.62
N GLY A 217 21.53 -15.78 10.92
CA GLY A 217 20.67 -16.73 10.21
C GLY A 217 19.72 -17.48 11.15
N LEU A 218 20.23 -17.97 12.27
CA LEU A 218 19.42 -18.64 13.30
C LEU A 218 18.41 -17.67 13.94
N TYR A 219 18.89 -16.50 14.34
CA TYR A 219 18.07 -15.43 14.93
C TYR A 219 16.92 -15.01 14.00
N PHE A 220 17.22 -14.75 12.72
CA PHE A 220 16.21 -14.33 11.76
C PHE A 220 15.16 -15.43 11.55
N LYS A 221 15.62 -16.70 11.36
CA LYS A 221 14.72 -17.82 11.13
C LYS A 221 13.85 -18.13 12.34
N SER A 222 14.36 -18.07 13.57
CA SER A 222 13.59 -18.34 14.78
C SER A 222 12.48 -17.29 15.00
N ASN A 223 12.72 -16.04 14.61
CA ASN A 223 11.74 -14.96 14.79
C ASN A 223 10.75 -14.79 13.63
N THR A 224 11.08 -15.25 12.42
CA THR A 224 10.24 -15.03 11.22
C THR A 224 9.74 -16.31 10.57
N GLY A 225 10.27 -17.47 10.94
CA GLY A 225 10.01 -18.75 10.28
C GLY A 225 10.76 -18.96 8.96
N PHE A 226 11.40 -17.93 8.39
CA PHE A 226 12.11 -17.96 7.12
C PHE A 226 13.59 -17.62 7.29
N THR A 227 14.44 -18.09 6.39
CA THR A 227 15.78 -17.53 6.28
C THR A 227 15.71 -16.08 5.74
N ALA A 228 16.66 -15.23 6.11
CA ALA A 228 16.70 -13.85 5.60
C ALA A 228 16.75 -13.80 4.06
N LYS A 229 17.43 -14.76 3.42
CA LYS A 229 17.47 -14.89 1.96
C LYS A 229 16.09 -15.20 1.38
N GLU A 230 15.36 -16.16 1.96
CA GLU A 230 14.00 -16.50 1.54
C GLU A 230 13.05 -15.33 1.71
N TYR A 231 13.12 -14.62 2.85
CA TYR A 231 12.33 -13.43 3.12
C TYR A 231 12.57 -12.35 2.03
N ILE A 232 13.82 -11.98 1.77
CA ILE A 232 14.21 -11.00 0.75
C ILE A 232 13.68 -11.41 -0.64
N LEU A 233 13.83 -12.68 -1.01
CA LEU A 233 13.37 -13.19 -2.30
C LEU A 233 11.84 -13.22 -2.41
N ASN A 234 11.12 -13.53 -1.32
CA ASN A 234 9.66 -13.48 -1.27
C ASN A 234 9.17 -12.04 -1.42
N TYR A 235 9.80 -11.12 -0.69
CA TYR A 235 9.49 -9.70 -0.76
C TYR A 235 9.73 -9.14 -2.18
N LYS A 236 10.88 -9.45 -2.80
CA LYS A 236 11.15 -9.08 -4.20
C LYS A 236 10.14 -9.69 -5.18
N CYS A 237 9.72 -10.93 -4.97
CA CYS A 237 8.70 -11.55 -5.82
C CYS A 237 7.38 -10.77 -5.78
N ASN A 238 6.94 -10.35 -4.60
CA ASN A 238 5.74 -9.55 -4.45
C ASN A 238 5.89 -8.15 -5.07
N LEU A 239 7.08 -7.52 -4.94
CA LEU A 239 7.37 -6.26 -5.65
C LEU A 239 7.29 -6.41 -7.16
N VAL A 240 7.85 -7.50 -7.71
CA VAL A 240 7.74 -7.78 -9.16
C VAL A 240 6.28 -7.91 -9.58
N LYS A 241 5.47 -8.70 -8.84
CA LYS A 241 4.04 -8.83 -9.12
C LYS A 241 3.35 -7.45 -9.15
N ASN A 242 3.58 -6.64 -8.12
CA ASN A 242 2.98 -5.31 -8.02
C ASN A 242 3.40 -4.39 -9.17
N LYS A 243 4.70 -4.42 -9.55
CA LYS A 243 5.17 -3.64 -10.70
C LYS A 243 4.57 -4.13 -12.02
N LEU A 244 4.43 -5.44 -12.20
CA LEU A 244 3.80 -6.01 -13.40
C LEU A 244 2.32 -5.65 -13.50
N LEU A 245 1.59 -5.61 -12.38
CA LEU A 245 0.16 -5.32 -12.33
C LEU A 245 -0.16 -3.82 -12.44
N TYR A 246 0.64 -3.00 -11.78
CA TYR A 246 0.26 -1.62 -11.51
C TYR A 246 1.20 -0.57 -12.13
N THR A 247 2.13 -0.97 -13.00
CA THR A 247 2.99 -0.04 -13.74
C THR A 247 3.14 -0.42 -15.20
N ASN A 248 3.46 0.58 -16.03
CA ASN A 248 3.80 0.38 -17.43
C ASN A 248 5.30 0.09 -17.67
N HIS A 249 6.07 -0.14 -16.59
CA HIS A 249 7.49 -0.45 -16.74
C HIS A 249 7.69 -1.70 -17.61
N SER A 250 8.68 -1.66 -18.47
CA SER A 250 9.14 -2.85 -19.20
C SER A 250 9.67 -3.91 -18.24
N ILE A 251 9.73 -5.15 -18.68
CA ILE A 251 10.27 -6.24 -17.88
C ILE A 251 11.74 -5.98 -17.53
N GLY A 252 12.48 -5.36 -18.46
CA GLY A 252 13.87 -4.95 -18.25
C GLY A 252 14.02 -3.90 -17.16
N GLU A 253 13.20 -2.85 -17.18
CA GLU A 253 13.20 -1.83 -16.13
C GLU A 253 12.86 -2.42 -14.76
N ILE A 254 11.88 -3.32 -14.70
CA ILE A 254 11.53 -4.03 -13.45
C ILE A 254 12.72 -4.88 -12.97
N ALA A 255 13.36 -5.64 -13.87
CA ALA A 255 14.53 -6.45 -13.56
C ALA A 255 15.65 -5.58 -12.99
N TYR A 256 16.02 -4.53 -13.71
CA TYR A 256 17.09 -3.62 -13.30
C TYR A 256 16.80 -2.95 -11.95
N SER A 257 15.57 -2.43 -11.76
CA SER A 257 15.18 -1.74 -10.52
C SER A 257 15.30 -2.61 -9.27
N LEU A 258 15.12 -3.92 -9.41
CA LEU A 258 15.17 -4.88 -8.30
C LEU A 258 16.51 -5.63 -8.21
N GLY A 259 17.50 -5.20 -9.00
CA GLY A 259 18.86 -5.73 -8.98
C GLY A 259 19.00 -7.12 -9.59
N PHE A 260 18.12 -7.48 -10.54
CA PHE A 260 18.35 -8.61 -11.44
C PHE A 260 19.29 -8.18 -12.57
N THR A 261 20.11 -9.11 -13.07
CA THR A 261 21.11 -8.82 -14.11
C THR A 261 20.44 -8.43 -15.43
N ASP A 262 19.35 -9.13 -15.74
CA ASP A 262 18.58 -8.94 -16.99
C ASP A 262 17.18 -9.56 -16.87
N GLU A 263 16.38 -9.43 -17.93
CA GLU A 263 15.03 -10.02 -18.02
C GLU A 263 15.03 -11.54 -17.90
N ASN A 264 16.06 -12.22 -18.41
CA ASN A 264 16.14 -13.67 -18.35
C ASN A 264 16.34 -14.15 -16.91
N HIS A 265 17.16 -13.43 -16.14
CA HIS A 265 17.35 -13.69 -14.72
C HIS A 265 16.03 -13.51 -13.94
N LEU A 266 15.32 -12.40 -14.19
CA LEU A 266 14.00 -12.17 -13.60
C LEU A 266 12.99 -13.26 -14.00
N ASN A 267 12.95 -13.67 -15.27
CA ASN A 267 12.04 -14.71 -15.74
C ASN A 267 12.35 -16.07 -15.13
N LYS A 268 13.63 -16.45 -15.00
CA LYS A 268 14.03 -17.67 -14.27
C LYS A 268 13.57 -17.65 -12.82
N PHE A 269 13.75 -16.50 -12.16
CA PHE A 269 13.31 -16.30 -10.80
C PHE A 269 11.79 -16.44 -10.65
N LEU A 270 10.98 -15.81 -11.54
CA LEU A 270 9.53 -15.91 -11.52
C LEU A 270 9.03 -17.33 -11.85
N LYS A 271 9.62 -17.99 -12.86
CA LYS A 271 9.26 -19.39 -13.17
C LYS A 271 9.46 -20.31 -11.98
N ALA A 272 10.55 -20.15 -11.23
CA ALA A 272 10.82 -20.97 -10.03
C ALA A 272 9.80 -20.71 -8.90
N ARG A 273 9.17 -19.53 -8.83
CA ARG A 273 8.28 -19.14 -7.73
C ARG A 273 6.80 -19.13 -8.08
N LEU A 274 6.46 -18.79 -9.32
CA LEU A 274 5.09 -18.62 -9.79
C LEU A 274 4.73 -19.61 -10.90
N GLY A 275 5.67 -20.39 -11.40
CA GLY A 275 5.46 -21.30 -12.52
C GLY A 275 5.37 -20.62 -13.89
N MET A 276 5.53 -19.27 -13.97
CA MET A 276 5.32 -18.51 -15.20
C MET A 276 6.30 -17.35 -15.37
N THR A 277 6.38 -16.82 -16.61
CA THR A 277 7.20 -15.63 -16.93
C THR A 277 6.50 -14.33 -16.54
N ALA A 278 7.27 -13.23 -16.49
CA ALA A 278 6.74 -11.88 -16.28
C ALA A 278 5.68 -11.50 -17.31
N SER A 279 5.93 -11.77 -18.60
CA SER A 279 4.98 -11.49 -19.69
C SER A 279 3.68 -12.31 -19.55
N ALA A 280 3.79 -13.59 -19.17
CA ALA A 280 2.63 -14.44 -18.94
C ALA A 280 1.81 -13.92 -17.74
N PHE A 281 2.47 -13.56 -16.65
CA PHE A 281 1.81 -13.00 -15.47
C PHE A 281 1.07 -11.69 -15.79
N ARG A 282 1.69 -10.77 -16.57
CA ARG A 282 1.06 -9.49 -16.96
C ARG A 282 -0.16 -9.67 -17.87
N LYS A 283 -0.22 -10.75 -18.68
CA LYS A 283 -1.35 -11.00 -19.59
C LYS A 283 -2.58 -11.61 -18.93
N ILE A 284 -2.38 -12.32 -17.84
CA ILE A 284 -3.47 -13.06 -17.14
C ILE A 284 -4.21 -12.13 -16.16
N ASN A 285 -3.58 -11.10 -15.73
CA ASN A 285 -4.08 -10.14 -14.74
C ASN A 285 -4.17 -8.74 -15.34
#